data_1e82fdb10284c1268d13601b2594314c
#
_entry.id   1e82fdb10284c1268d13601b2594314c
#
_cell.length_a   1.000
_cell.length_b   1.000
_cell.length_c   1.000
_cell.angle_alpha   90.00
_cell.angle_beta   90.00
_cell.angle_gamma   90.00
#
_symmetry.space_group_name_H-M   'P 1'
#
loop_
_entity.id
_entity.type
_entity.pdbx_description
1 polymer ?
#
loop_
_entity_poly.entity_id
_entity_poly.type
_entity_poly.pdbx_seq_one_letter_code
_entity_poly.pdbx_strand_id
1 'polypeptide(L)'
;MKKYIWGFVQRGFVACGFGPLIWAIVYFFLEKNGVVEVLSVRKAVMEIVTIALLAFIAGGINIVYQVERMPLMAAISIHGIVLYADYAVIYLINGWLDSDPIPFFIFTVSFFVAYAVVWTIIYCVIRSNADRLNRKLTQLQKDNQTKDS
;
A
#
# COMPACT_ATOMS: atom_id res chain seq x y z
N MET A 1 14.22 -7.66 -16.34
CA MET A 1 13.10 -8.44 -15.82
C MET A 1 13.44 -9.13 -14.51
N LYS A 2 14.48 -9.96 -14.38
CA LYS A 2 14.82 -10.69 -13.13
C LYS A 2 14.94 -9.78 -11.90
N LYS A 3 15.53 -8.58 -12.03
CA LYS A 3 15.69 -7.60 -10.93
C LYS A 3 14.33 -7.16 -10.33
N TYR A 4 13.33 -6.91 -11.17
CA TYR A 4 12.00 -6.47 -10.70
C TYR A 4 11.22 -7.61 -10.05
N ILE A 5 11.29 -8.82 -10.61
CA ILE A 5 10.67 -10.01 -10.01
C ILE A 5 11.27 -10.28 -8.64
N TRP A 6 12.60 -10.24 -8.53
CA TRP A 6 13.28 -10.45 -7.25
C TRP A 6 12.91 -9.37 -6.22
N GLY A 7 12.88 -8.09 -6.65
CA GLY A 7 12.45 -6.98 -5.80
C GLY A 7 11.00 -7.10 -5.33
N PHE A 8 10.08 -7.58 -6.17
CA PHE A 8 8.69 -7.87 -5.80
C PHE A 8 8.64 -8.94 -4.71
N VAL A 9 9.28 -10.08 -4.95
CA VAL A 9 9.29 -11.22 -4.03
C VAL A 9 9.89 -10.83 -2.68
N GLN A 10 11.03 -10.16 -2.67
CA GLN A 10 11.71 -9.74 -1.44
C GLN A 10 10.85 -8.80 -0.60
N ARG A 11 10.20 -7.80 -1.21
CA ARG A 11 9.32 -6.86 -0.52
C ARG A 11 8.04 -7.53 -0.05
N GLY A 12 7.48 -8.42 -0.87
CA GLY A 12 6.32 -9.20 -0.53
C GLY A 12 6.57 -10.08 0.71
N PHE A 13 7.70 -10.78 0.76
CA PHE A 13 8.04 -11.58 1.95
C PHE A 13 8.24 -10.75 3.22
N VAL A 14 8.87 -9.59 3.12
CA VAL A 14 8.99 -8.68 4.26
C VAL A 14 7.61 -8.24 4.76
N ALA A 15 6.73 -7.85 3.85
CA ALA A 15 5.39 -7.39 4.21
C ALA A 15 4.49 -8.53 4.74
N CYS A 16 4.63 -9.74 4.20
CA CYS A 16 3.88 -10.94 4.58
C CYS A 16 3.95 -11.23 6.09
N GLY A 17 5.09 -10.97 6.74
CA GLY A 17 5.23 -11.15 8.18
C GLY A 17 4.43 -10.15 9.03
N PHE A 18 4.16 -8.96 8.51
CA PHE A 18 3.42 -7.92 9.24
C PHE A 18 1.90 -8.08 9.14
N GLY A 19 1.38 -8.61 8.04
CA GLY A 19 -0.05 -8.77 7.82
C GLY A 19 -0.76 -9.54 8.95
N PRO A 20 -0.37 -10.78 9.25
CA PRO A 20 -0.94 -11.58 10.34
C PRO A 20 -0.77 -10.94 11.72
N LEU A 21 0.32 -10.21 11.98
CA LEU A 21 0.52 -9.50 13.25
C LEU A 21 -0.50 -8.38 13.43
N ILE A 22 -0.73 -7.58 12.40
CA ILE A 22 -1.75 -6.53 12.42
C ILE A 22 -3.12 -7.16 12.64
N TRP A 23 -3.41 -8.28 11.96
CA TRP A 23 -4.68 -8.99 12.09
C TRP A 23 -4.90 -9.57 13.49
N ALA A 24 -3.85 -10.10 14.11
CA ALA A 24 -3.91 -10.55 15.51
C ALA A 24 -4.26 -9.40 16.47
N ILE A 25 -3.72 -8.20 16.25
CA ILE A 25 -4.06 -6.99 17.02
C ILE A 25 -5.53 -6.63 16.82
N VAL A 26 -6.04 -6.69 15.58
CA VAL A 26 -7.46 -6.43 15.27
C VAL A 26 -8.34 -7.40 16.04
N TYR A 27 -8.03 -8.70 16.04
CA TYR A 27 -8.79 -9.70 16.79
C TYR A 27 -8.78 -9.46 18.29
N PHE A 28 -7.64 -9.07 18.84
CA PHE A 28 -7.56 -8.70 20.26
C PHE A 28 -8.55 -7.58 20.63
N PHE A 29 -8.66 -6.56 19.78
CA PHE A 29 -9.65 -5.49 20.00
C PHE A 29 -11.09 -5.94 19.76
N LEU A 30 -11.36 -6.80 18.79
CA LEU A 30 -12.70 -7.33 18.53
C LEU A 30 -13.20 -8.21 19.70
N GLU A 31 -12.33 -9.04 20.26
CA GLU A 31 -12.62 -9.85 21.45
C GLU A 31 -12.91 -8.93 22.66
N LYS A 32 -12.03 -7.96 22.91
CA LYS A 32 -12.20 -7.01 24.02
C LYS A 32 -13.51 -6.22 23.96
N ASN A 33 -14.03 -5.95 22.78
CA ASN A 33 -15.30 -5.26 22.57
C ASN A 33 -16.52 -6.21 22.44
N GLY A 34 -16.34 -7.50 22.66
CA GLY A 34 -17.41 -8.50 22.61
C GLY A 34 -17.98 -8.74 21.21
N VAL A 35 -17.25 -8.34 20.15
CA VAL A 35 -17.68 -8.55 18.76
C VAL A 35 -17.38 -9.98 18.30
N VAL A 36 -16.30 -10.58 18.83
CA VAL A 36 -15.90 -11.96 18.54
C VAL A 36 -15.62 -12.66 19.88
N GLU A 37 -16.41 -13.66 20.22
CA GLU A 37 -16.20 -14.45 21.44
C GLU A 37 -15.40 -15.74 21.18
N VAL A 38 -15.65 -16.39 20.03
CA VAL A 38 -15.01 -17.65 19.65
C VAL A 38 -14.66 -17.64 18.17
N LEU A 39 -13.41 -17.99 17.86
CA LEU A 39 -12.94 -18.13 16.50
C LEU A 39 -12.68 -19.62 16.19
N SER A 40 -13.28 -20.15 15.13
CA SER A 40 -12.97 -21.51 14.70
C SER A 40 -11.55 -21.58 14.14
N VAL A 41 -10.84 -22.70 14.40
CA VAL A 41 -9.47 -22.91 13.91
C VAL A 41 -9.41 -22.76 12.38
N ARG A 42 -10.39 -23.30 11.66
CA ARG A 42 -10.46 -23.21 10.20
C ARG A 42 -10.52 -21.76 9.72
N LYS A 43 -11.35 -20.94 10.36
CA LYS A 43 -11.50 -19.51 10.03
C LYS A 43 -10.20 -18.77 10.34
N ALA A 44 -9.61 -18.99 11.51
CA ALA A 44 -8.35 -18.37 11.90
C ALA A 44 -7.22 -18.67 10.90
N VAL A 45 -7.05 -19.95 10.54
CA VAL A 45 -6.02 -20.36 9.56
C VAL A 45 -6.26 -19.70 8.18
N MET A 46 -7.51 -19.69 7.71
CA MET A 46 -7.85 -19.11 6.43
C MET A 46 -7.57 -17.61 6.39
N GLU A 47 -7.93 -16.88 7.43
CA GLU A 47 -7.68 -15.45 7.54
C GLU A 47 -6.18 -15.12 7.67
N ILE A 48 -5.42 -15.88 8.45
CA ILE A 48 -3.96 -15.70 8.55
C ILE A 48 -3.31 -15.86 7.17
N VAL A 49 -3.66 -16.90 6.42
CA VAL A 49 -3.08 -17.17 5.10
C VAL A 49 -3.49 -16.09 4.09
N THR A 50 -4.76 -15.71 4.06
CA THR A 50 -5.25 -14.70 3.11
C THR A 50 -4.71 -13.31 3.41
N ILE A 51 -4.59 -12.92 4.67
CA ILE A 51 -3.97 -11.65 5.09
C ILE A 51 -2.47 -11.66 4.81
N ALA A 52 -1.78 -12.77 4.99
CA ALA A 52 -0.38 -12.90 4.61
C ALA A 52 -0.20 -12.72 3.09
N LEU A 53 -1.09 -13.30 2.28
CA LEU A 53 -1.08 -13.16 0.82
C LEU A 53 -1.38 -11.71 0.40
N LEU A 54 -2.38 -11.07 1.01
CA LEU A 54 -2.68 -9.66 0.81
C LEU A 54 -1.46 -8.79 1.09
N ALA A 55 -0.83 -8.97 2.25
CA ALA A 55 0.36 -8.23 2.62
C ALA A 55 1.53 -8.48 1.65
N PHE A 56 1.69 -9.73 1.16
CA PHE A 56 2.70 -10.09 0.18
C PHE A 56 2.50 -9.33 -1.14
N ILE A 57 1.29 -9.30 -1.67
CA ILE A 57 0.96 -8.61 -2.92
C ILE A 57 1.11 -7.10 -2.73
N ALA A 58 0.54 -6.54 -1.66
CA ALA A 58 0.61 -5.12 -1.34
C ALA A 58 2.05 -4.63 -1.13
N GLY A 59 2.90 -5.42 -0.47
CA GLY A 59 4.33 -5.12 -0.30
C GLY A 59 5.10 -5.24 -1.61
N GLY A 60 4.83 -6.30 -2.37
CA GLY A 60 5.50 -6.61 -3.62
C GLY A 60 5.24 -5.57 -4.71
N ILE A 61 3.98 -5.13 -4.88
CA ILE A 61 3.59 -4.18 -5.94
C ILE A 61 4.30 -2.82 -5.82
N ASN A 62 4.84 -2.47 -4.66
CA ASN A 62 5.66 -1.27 -4.50
C ASN A 62 6.88 -1.22 -5.43
N ILE A 63 7.26 -2.34 -6.06
CA ILE A 63 8.33 -2.37 -7.07
C ILE A 63 8.00 -1.51 -8.29
N VAL A 64 6.72 -1.25 -8.57
CA VAL A 64 6.27 -0.46 -9.72
C VAL A 64 6.87 0.95 -9.72
N TYR A 65 7.12 1.52 -8.52
CA TYR A 65 7.75 2.84 -8.37
C TYR A 65 9.25 2.88 -8.69
N GLN A 66 9.88 1.72 -8.89
CA GLN A 66 11.30 1.63 -9.26
C GLN A 66 11.51 1.43 -10.77
N VAL A 67 10.45 1.39 -11.55
CA VAL A 67 10.53 1.24 -13.01
C VAL A 67 10.87 2.59 -13.63
N GLU A 68 12.15 2.79 -13.98
CA GLU A 68 12.74 4.07 -14.42
C GLU A 68 12.00 4.74 -15.60
N ARG A 69 11.37 3.95 -16.48
CA ARG A 69 10.66 4.46 -17.66
C ARG A 69 9.17 4.70 -17.44
N MET A 70 8.67 4.45 -16.25
CA MET A 70 7.24 4.55 -15.96
C MET A 70 6.92 5.93 -15.40
N PRO A 71 5.98 6.69 -15.99
CA PRO A 71 5.49 7.93 -15.38
C PRO A 71 4.91 7.65 -14.00
N LEU A 72 5.14 8.55 -13.05
CA LEU A 72 4.67 8.40 -11.67
C LEU A 72 3.15 8.16 -11.60
N MET A 73 2.36 8.86 -12.41
CA MET A 73 0.90 8.67 -12.45
C MET A 73 0.50 7.26 -12.89
N ALA A 74 1.21 6.69 -13.89
CA ALA A 74 0.96 5.31 -14.31
C ALA A 74 1.32 4.31 -13.21
N ALA A 75 2.44 4.52 -12.52
CA ALA A 75 2.83 3.70 -11.38
C ALA A 75 1.79 3.73 -10.25
N ILE A 76 1.27 4.92 -9.91
CA ILE A 76 0.20 5.12 -8.93
C ILE A 76 -1.06 4.36 -9.36
N SER A 77 -1.49 4.53 -10.61
CA SER A 77 -2.71 3.87 -11.12
C SER A 77 -2.59 2.35 -11.08
N ILE A 78 -1.48 1.78 -11.55
CA ILE A 78 -1.24 0.33 -11.51
C ILE A 78 -1.24 -0.17 -10.07
N HIS A 79 -0.53 0.50 -9.19
CA HIS A 79 -0.49 0.15 -7.77
C HIS A 79 -1.89 0.16 -7.15
N GLY A 80 -2.69 1.21 -7.38
CA GLY A 80 -4.04 1.33 -6.86
C GLY A 80 -4.99 0.26 -7.38
N ILE A 81 -4.94 -0.05 -8.68
CA ILE A 81 -5.76 -1.09 -9.30
C ILE A 81 -5.44 -2.46 -8.70
N VAL A 82 -4.14 -2.79 -8.58
CA VAL A 82 -3.71 -4.08 -8.02
C VAL A 82 -4.11 -4.18 -6.56
N LEU A 83 -3.89 -3.14 -5.75
CA LEU A 83 -4.32 -3.13 -4.36
C LEU A 83 -5.82 -3.26 -4.21
N TYR A 84 -6.61 -2.52 -4.99
CA TYR A 84 -8.08 -2.62 -4.95
C TYR A 84 -8.55 -4.04 -5.25
N ALA A 85 -8.02 -4.64 -6.32
CA ALA A 85 -8.37 -6.01 -6.70
C ALA A 85 -7.97 -7.02 -5.62
N ASP A 86 -6.76 -6.89 -5.06
CA ASP A 86 -6.25 -7.75 -3.99
C ASP A 86 -7.14 -7.67 -2.74
N TYR A 87 -7.42 -6.47 -2.24
CA TYR A 87 -8.31 -6.27 -1.10
C TYR A 87 -9.72 -6.80 -1.38
N ALA A 88 -10.32 -6.49 -2.54
CA ALA A 88 -11.66 -6.94 -2.89
C ALA A 88 -11.75 -8.48 -2.91
N VAL A 89 -10.77 -9.15 -3.53
CA VAL A 89 -10.72 -10.61 -3.60
C VAL A 89 -10.58 -11.23 -2.20
N ILE A 90 -9.66 -10.72 -1.38
CA ILE A 90 -9.45 -11.25 -0.03
C ILE A 90 -10.67 -11.03 0.87
N TYR A 91 -11.33 -9.87 0.77
CA TYR A 91 -12.56 -9.59 1.52
C TYR A 91 -13.72 -10.52 1.12
N LEU A 92 -13.84 -10.82 -0.19
CA LEU A 92 -14.85 -11.78 -0.67
C LEU A 92 -14.54 -13.21 -0.20
N ILE A 93 -13.28 -13.65 -0.26
CA ILE A 93 -12.86 -15.00 0.16
C ILE A 93 -13.14 -15.23 1.65
N ASN A 94 -12.89 -14.21 2.48
CA ASN A 94 -13.11 -14.30 3.93
C ASN A 94 -14.57 -14.06 4.34
N GLY A 95 -15.45 -13.71 3.39
CA GLY A 95 -16.86 -13.40 3.69
C GLY A 95 -17.05 -12.13 4.51
N TRP A 96 -16.10 -11.18 4.44
CA TRP A 96 -16.21 -9.89 5.14
C TRP A 96 -17.01 -8.87 4.35
N LEU A 97 -17.19 -9.09 3.05
CA LEU A 97 -18.11 -8.35 2.20
C LEU A 97 -19.33 -9.26 1.94
N ASP A 98 -20.48 -8.84 2.45
CA ASP A 98 -21.73 -9.47 2.07
C ASP A 98 -22.02 -9.27 0.58
N SER A 99 -22.79 -10.19 0.00
CA SER A 99 -23.22 -10.11 -1.42
C SER A 99 -24.12 -8.90 -1.71
N ASP A 100 -24.49 -8.15 -0.68
CA ASP A 100 -25.23 -6.91 -0.82
C ASP A 100 -24.41 -5.83 -1.50
N PRO A 101 -24.97 -5.08 -2.45
CA PRO A 101 -24.27 -4.04 -3.18
C PRO A 101 -23.85 -2.86 -2.29
N ILE A 102 -24.55 -2.61 -1.18
CA ILE A 102 -24.29 -1.45 -0.30
C ILE A 102 -22.95 -1.57 0.43
N PRO A 103 -22.62 -2.67 1.15
CA PRO A 103 -21.30 -2.85 1.76
C PRO A 103 -20.16 -2.79 0.76
N PHE A 104 -20.33 -3.39 -0.42
CA PHE A 104 -19.33 -3.34 -1.48
C PHE A 104 -19.11 -1.91 -2.02
N PHE A 105 -20.17 -1.15 -2.17
CA PHE A 105 -20.09 0.26 -2.58
C PHE A 105 -19.37 1.11 -1.53
N ILE A 106 -19.69 0.94 -0.24
CA ILE A 106 -19.05 1.65 0.87
C ILE A 106 -17.54 1.31 0.92
N PHE A 107 -17.20 0.02 0.78
CA PHE A 107 -15.82 -0.42 0.71
C PHE A 107 -15.06 0.26 -0.44
N THR A 108 -15.66 0.26 -1.63
CA THR A 108 -15.06 0.85 -2.84
C THR A 108 -14.82 2.35 -2.66
N VAL A 109 -15.82 3.10 -2.21
CA VAL A 109 -15.68 4.55 -1.97
C VAL A 109 -14.64 4.83 -0.91
N SER A 110 -14.67 4.11 0.21
CA SER A 110 -13.71 4.26 1.30
C SER A 110 -12.28 3.98 0.85
N PHE A 111 -12.08 2.94 0.02
CA PHE A 111 -10.78 2.61 -0.55
C PHE A 111 -10.23 3.76 -1.41
N PHE A 112 -11.03 4.27 -2.35
CA PHE A 112 -10.58 5.33 -3.25
C PHE A 112 -10.33 6.64 -2.50
N VAL A 113 -11.15 6.99 -1.52
CA VAL A 113 -10.94 8.17 -0.67
C VAL A 113 -9.64 8.04 0.12
N ALA A 114 -9.43 6.93 0.82
CA ALA A 114 -8.22 6.70 1.58
C ALA A 114 -6.97 6.70 0.68
N TYR A 115 -7.05 6.06 -0.49
CA TYR A 115 -5.99 6.02 -1.48
C TYR A 115 -5.64 7.41 -2.01
N ALA A 116 -6.65 8.23 -2.35
CA ALA A 116 -6.47 9.60 -2.81
C ALA A 116 -5.81 10.49 -1.74
N VAL A 117 -6.22 10.35 -0.47
CA VAL A 117 -5.63 11.11 0.65
C VAL A 117 -4.15 10.77 0.80
N VAL A 118 -3.80 9.48 0.87
CA VAL A 118 -2.40 9.04 0.99
C VAL A 118 -1.56 9.56 -0.17
N TRP A 119 -2.05 9.45 -1.40
CA TRP A 119 -1.31 9.92 -2.58
C TRP A 119 -1.20 11.43 -2.66
N THR A 120 -2.18 12.17 -2.20
CA THR A 120 -2.10 13.64 -2.09
C THR A 120 -0.97 14.03 -1.14
N ILE A 121 -0.88 13.39 0.02
CA ILE A 121 0.20 13.62 1.00
C ILE A 121 1.56 13.30 0.38
N ILE A 122 1.72 12.12 -0.23
CA ILE A 122 2.97 11.71 -0.87
C ILE A 122 3.38 12.68 -1.99
N TYR A 123 2.43 13.09 -2.84
CA TYR A 123 2.68 14.04 -3.90
C TYR A 123 3.16 15.39 -3.36
N CYS A 124 2.52 15.92 -2.33
CA CYS A 124 2.94 17.17 -1.67
C CYS A 124 4.37 17.06 -1.10
N VAL A 125 4.70 15.93 -0.46
CA VAL A 125 6.05 15.69 0.07
C VAL A 125 7.10 15.63 -1.05
N ILE A 126 6.83 14.88 -2.12
CA ILE A 126 7.74 14.76 -3.27
C ILE A 126 7.98 16.13 -3.91
N ARG A 127 6.91 16.89 -4.15
CA ARG A 127 6.99 18.23 -4.75
C ARG A 127 7.79 19.18 -3.87
N SER A 128 7.52 19.22 -2.57
CA SER A 128 8.27 20.06 -1.61
C SER A 128 9.76 19.71 -1.59
N ASN A 129 10.11 18.43 -1.64
CA ASN A 129 11.50 17.99 -1.69
C ASN A 129 12.19 18.37 -3.01
N ALA A 130 11.50 18.25 -4.14
CA ALA A 130 12.00 18.67 -5.45
C ALA A 130 12.27 20.18 -5.49
N ASP A 131 11.36 20.99 -4.98
CA ASP A 131 11.52 22.45 -4.90
C ASP A 131 12.71 22.86 -4.00
N ARG A 132 12.91 22.14 -2.88
CA ARG A 132 14.08 22.34 -2.00
C ARG A 132 15.41 22.03 -2.71
N LEU A 133 15.47 20.93 -3.45
CA LEU A 133 16.65 20.55 -4.22
C LEU A 133 16.95 21.56 -5.31
N ASN A 134 15.95 21.99 -6.06
CA ASN A 134 16.10 22.98 -7.12
C ASN A 134 16.63 24.33 -6.58
N ARG A 135 16.11 24.78 -5.43
CA ARG A 135 16.62 26.01 -4.77
C ARG A 135 18.09 25.87 -4.37
N LYS A 136 18.50 24.73 -3.80
CA LYS A 136 19.90 24.47 -3.43
C LYS A 136 20.81 24.47 -4.67
N LEU A 137 20.38 23.83 -5.76
CA LEU A 137 21.14 23.83 -7.02
C LEU A 137 21.31 25.24 -7.57
N THR A 138 20.26 26.05 -7.56
CA THR A 138 20.34 27.45 -8.01
C THR A 138 21.28 28.30 -7.14
N GLN A 139 21.29 28.07 -5.83
CA GLN A 139 22.22 28.75 -4.92
C GLN A 139 23.69 28.37 -5.21
N LEU A 140 23.97 27.06 -5.35
CA LEU A 140 25.32 26.58 -5.66
C LEU A 140 25.82 27.11 -7.01
N GLN A 141 24.97 27.21 -8.00
CA GLN A 141 25.33 27.78 -9.30
C GLN A 141 25.70 29.26 -9.19
N LYS A 142 24.93 30.05 -8.40
CA LYS A 142 25.24 31.46 -8.15
C LYS A 142 26.57 31.66 -7.40
N ASP A 143 26.80 30.84 -6.36
CA ASP A 143 28.03 30.92 -5.57
C ASP A 143 29.28 30.57 -6.40
N ASN A 144 29.17 29.62 -7.33
CA ASN A 144 30.27 29.29 -8.24
C ASN A 144 30.54 30.41 -9.25
N GLN A 145 29.50 31.02 -9.83
CA GLN A 145 29.67 32.17 -10.74
C GLN A 145 30.32 33.37 -10.06
N THR A 146 30.06 33.60 -8.77
CA THR A 146 30.65 34.70 -8.01
C THR A 146 32.09 34.44 -7.62
N LYS A 147 32.56 33.19 -7.62
CA LYS A 147 33.94 32.81 -7.34
C LYS A 147 34.89 32.89 -8.57
N ASP A 148 34.28 32.77 -9.76
CA ASP A 148 35.00 32.77 -11.03
C ASP A 148 35.10 34.19 -11.65
N SER A 149 34.52 35.22 -11.02
CA SER A 149 34.58 36.65 -11.37
C SER A 149 35.56 37.38 -10.48
#